data_ae28467fd5383a53774faabf246aa656
#
_entry.id   ae28467fd5383a53774faabf246aa656
#
_cell.length_a   1.000
_cell.length_b   1.000
_cell.length_c   1.000
_cell.angle_alpha   90.00
_cell.angle_beta   90.00
_cell.angle_gamma   90.00
#
_symmetry.space_group_name_H-M   'P 1'
#
loop_
_entity.id
_entity.type
_entity.pdbx_description
1 polymer ?
#
loop_
_entity_poly.entity_id
_entity_poly.type
_entity_poly.pdbx_seq_one_letter_code
_entity_poly.pdbx_strand_id
1 'polypeptide(L)'
;MNSNQLILIGLGLAIIIFVPLLLRIFTNLLIPSSDNNYRYRKQDALFSSAERSFLGILDQAVGEQFRILGKVRIADVITPEKGMNRKHWQIAFNRISAKHFDYLLCDKNTLEVIAAIELDDKSHKQTRTQQRDLLIEQACESAKLPLIRFDAKRSYQLELIRSTIHAALPAKTHAAEESPLILTAD
;
A
#
# COMPACT_ATOMS: atom_id res chain seq x y z
N MET A 1 -36.91 47.07 39.61
CA MET A 1 -35.87 46.44 38.83
C MET A 1 -34.94 47.53 38.33
N ASN A 2 -33.70 47.54 38.76
CA ASN A 2 -32.75 48.62 38.42
C ASN A 2 -32.28 48.50 36.98
N SER A 3 -32.03 49.62 36.31
CA SER A 3 -31.53 49.66 34.91
C SER A 3 -30.35 48.73 34.65
N ASN A 4 -29.45 48.57 35.63
CA ASN A 4 -28.32 47.65 35.55
C ASN A 4 -28.75 46.17 35.51
N GLN A 5 -29.83 45.79 36.18
CA GLN A 5 -30.35 44.41 36.12
C GLN A 5 -30.99 44.09 34.77
N LEU A 6 -31.66 45.07 34.16
CA LEU A 6 -32.20 44.92 32.80
C LEU A 6 -31.10 44.76 31.74
N ILE A 7 -30.01 45.50 31.87
CA ILE A 7 -28.83 45.40 30.96
C ILE A 7 -28.16 44.04 31.11
N LEU A 8 -27.98 43.55 32.35
CA LEU A 8 -27.37 42.22 32.58
C LEU A 8 -28.23 41.08 32.03
N ILE A 9 -29.56 41.14 32.16
CA ILE A 9 -30.50 40.17 31.63
C ILE A 9 -30.46 40.20 30.08
N GLY A 10 -30.42 41.39 29.47
CA GLY A 10 -30.30 41.55 28.01
C GLY A 10 -28.99 41.00 27.46
N LEU A 11 -27.85 41.22 28.14
CA LEU A 11 -26.57 40.67 27.77
C LEU A 11 -26.54 39.12 27.86
N GLY A 12 -27.12 38.58 28.94
CA GLY A 12 -27.24 37.13 29.13
C GLY A 12 -28.05 36.45 28.04
N LEU A 13 -29.21 37.04 27.66
CA LEU A 13 -30.03 36.55 26.55
C LEU A 13 -29.34 36.66 25.21
N ALA A 14 -28.61 37.73 24.96
CA ALA A 14 -27.80 37.88 23.72
C ALA A 14 -26.74 36.78 23.60
N ILE A 15 -26.01 36.48 24.67
CA ILE A 15 -24.99 35.42 24.68
C ILE A 15 -25.62 34.04 24.40
N ILE A 16 -26.76 33.74 25.03
CA ILE A 16 -27.46 32.45 24.86
C ILE A 16 -27.92 32.24 23.40
N ILE A 17 -28.25 33.31 22.69
CA ILE A 17 -28.71 33.24 21.31
C ILE A 17 -27.51 33.28 20.32
N PHE A 18 -26.55 34.16 20.53
CA PHE A 18 -25.43 34.37 19.61
C PHE A 18 -24.39 33.27 19.64
N VAL A 19 -24.07 32.70 20.79
CA VAL A 19 -23.07 31.64 20.91
C VAL A 19 -23.46 30.37 20.13
N PRO A 20 -24.69 29.81 20.27
CA PRO A 20 -25.08 28.63 19.49
C PRO A 20 -25.23 28.94 18.00
N LEU A 21 -25.60 30.15 17.61
CA LEU A 21 -25.70 30.59 16.23
C LEU A 21 -24.28 30.64 15.58
N LEU A 22 -23.31 31.23 16.27
CA LEU A 22 -21.90 31.24 15.84
C LEU A 22 -21.29 29.83 15.76
N LEU A 23 -21.58 28.99 16.76
CA LEU A 23 -21.16 27.58 16.75
C LEU A 23 -21.74 26.82 15.54
N ARG A 24 -23.01 27.07 15.23
CA ARG A 24 -23.69 26.45 14.07
C ARG A 24 -23.12 26.94 12.75
N ILE A 25 -22.80 28.23 12.63
CA ILE A 25 -22.12 28.78 11.44
C ILE A 25 -20.72 28.16 11.30
N PHE A 26 -19.97 28.09 12.40
CA PHE A 26 -18.62 27.53 12.43
C PHE A 26 -18.59 26.04 12.12
N THR A 27 -19.54 25.25 12.64
CA THR A 27 -19.65 23.83 12.30
C THR A 27 -20.05 23.62 10.84
N ASN A 28 -20.96 24.42 10.28
CA ASN A 28 -21.32 24.36 8.86
C ASN A 28 -20.18 24.79 7.92
N LEU A 29 -19.28 25.67 8.37
CA LEU A 29 -18.11 26.07 7.61
C LEU A 29 -16.99 25.01 7.64
N LEU A 30 -16.88 24.26 8.76
CA LEU A 30 -15.83 23.25 8.97
C LEU A 30 -16.23 21.83 8.54
N ILE A 31 -17.54 21.55 8.51
CA ILE A 31 -18.03 20.27 8.00
C ILE A 31 -18.38 20.50 6.53
N PRO A 32 -17.54 20.05 5.58
CA PRO A 32 -17.91 20.08 4.18
C PRO A 32 -19.22 19.29 4.05
N SER A 33 -20.24 19.91 3.46
CA SER A 33 -21.51 19.24 3.17
C SER A 33 -21.19 17.94 2.43
N SER A 34 -21.66 16.81 2.96
CA SER A 34 -21.44 15.47 2.39
C SER A 34 -22.18 15.24 1.06
N ASP A 35 -22.67 16.30 0.44
CA ASP A 35 -23.35 16.24 -0.86
C ASP A 35 -22.37 16.33 -2.03
N ASN A 36 -21.21 15.67 -1.87
CA ASN A 36 -20.25 15.51 -2.92
C ASN A 36 -20.64 14.30 -3.78
N ASN A 37 -21.53 14.51 -4.74
CA ASN A 37 -21.90 13.52 -5.73
C ASN A 37 -20.73 13.29 -6.71
N TYR A 38 -19.62 12.72 -6.19
CA TYR A 38 -18.47 12.37 -7.01
C TYR A 38 -18.83 11.26 -7.97
N ARG A 39 -18.54 11.49 -9.26
CA ARG A 39 -18.74 10.47 -10.29
C ARG A 39 -17.46 9.67 -10.48
N TYR A 40 -17.58 8.35 -10.50
CA TYR A 40 -16.48 7.43 -10.71
C TYR A 40 -16.68 6.66 -12.01
N ARG A 41 -15.59 6.30 -12.66
CA ARG A 41 -15.58 5.38 -13.78
C ARG A 41 -14.62 4.22 -13.53
N LYS A 42 -14.94 3.05 -14.05
CA LYS A 42 -14.05 1.89 -14.02
C LYS A 42 -12.84 2.16 -14.94
N GLN A 43 -11.65 1.76 -14.50
CA GLN A 43 -10.47 1.72 -15.37
C GLN A 43 -10.55 0.52 -16.32
N ASP A 44 -10.03 0.67 -17.54
CA ASP A 44 -10.09 -0.39 -18.56
C ASP A 44 -9.15 -1.55 -18.25
N ALA A 45 -7.99 -1.28 -17.63
CA ALA A 45 -7.02 -2.28 -17.25
C ALA A 45 -6.34 -1.92 -15.91
N LEU A 46 -6.03 -2.94 -15.11
CA LEU A 46 -5.28 -2.79 -13.87
C LEU A 46 -3.78 -2.59 -14.13
N PHE A 47 -3.26 -3.23 -15.16
CA PHE A 47 -1.85 -3.24 -15.53
C PHE A 47 -1.61 -2.50 -16.85
N SER A 48 -0.49 -1.81 -16.95
CA SER A 48 0.04 -1.31 -18.22
C SER A 48 0.38 -2.45 -19.18
N SER A 49 0.64 -2.14 -20.45
CA SER A 49 1.02 -3.16 -21.43
C SER A 49 2.31 -3.88 -21.07
N ALA A 50 3.32 -3.15 -20.54
CA ALA A 50 4.58 -3.73 -20.09
C ALA A 50 4.38 -4.67 -18.89
N GLU A 51 3.61 -4.24 -17.90
CA GLU A 51 3.29 -5.06 -16.73
C GLU A 51 2.51 -6.31 -17.11
N ARG A 52 1.51 -6.21 -18.00
CA ARG A 52 0.77 -7.40 -18.47
C ARG A 52 1.67 -8.41 -19.18
N SER A 53 2.60 -7.92 -20.02
CA SER A 53 3.56 -8.77 -20.71
C SER A 53 4.48 -9.49 -19.72
N PHE A 54 4.96 -8.75 -18.70
CA PHE A 54 5.79 -9.32 -17.66
C PHE A 54 5.04 -10.31 -16.77
N LEU A 55 3.79 -10.02 -16.42
CA LEU A 55 2.95 -10.91 -15.62
C LEU A 55 2.85 -12.31 -16.26
N GLY A 56 2.68 -12.39 -17.58
CA GLY A 56 2.58 -13.68 -18.28
C GLY A 56 3.83 -14.54 -18.18
N ILE A 57 5.03 -13.94 -18.16
CA ILE A 57 6.27 -14.68 -17.97
C ILE A 57 6.55 -14.96 -16.49
N LEU A 58 6.19 -14.02 -15.61
CA LEU A 58 6.30 -14.19 -14.17
C LEU A 58 5.47 -15.39 -13.69
N ASP A 59 4.23 -15.51 -14.17
CA ASP A 59 3.33 -16.61 -13.85
C ASP A 59 3.92 -17.97 -14.24
N GLN A 60 4.56 -18.06 -15.42
CA GLN A 60 5.27 -19.26 -15.85
C GLN A 60 6.53 -19.50 -15.01
N ALA A 61 7.24 -18.47 -14.57
CA ALA A 61 8.47 -18.59 -13.83
C ALA A 61 8.25 -19.11 -12.41
N VAL A 62 7.20 -18.65 -11.74
CA VAL A 62 6.90 -19.06 -10.36
C VAL A 62 6.10 -20.36 -10.29
N GLY A 63 5.42 -20.75 -11.39
CA GLY A 63 4.67 -22.01 -11.49
C GLY A 63 3.60 -22.17 -10.41
N GLU A 64 3.51 -23.39 -9.89
CA GLU A 64 2.50 -23.75 -8.88
C GLU A 64 2.91 -23.42 -7.44
N GLN A 65 4.13 -22.97 -7.20
CA GLN A 65 4.66 -22.74 -5.84
C GLN A 65 4.12 -21.47 -5.20
N PHE A 66 3.92 -20.41 -5.99
CA PHE A 66 3.53 -19.11 -5.49
C PHE A 66 2.21 -18.63 -6.10
N ARG A 67 1.55 -17.75 -5.36
CA ARG A 67 0.45 -16.94 -5.85
C ARG A 67 0.93 -15.53 -6.12
N ILE A 68 0.65 -15.01 -7.31
CA ILE A 68 0.97 -13.64 -7.68
C ILE A 68 -0.26 -12.77 -7.37
N LEU A 69 -0.07 -11.72 -6.59
CA LEU A 69 -1.03 -10.65 -6.38
C LEU A 69 -0.51 -9.38 -7.05
N GLY A 70 -1.38 -8.65 -7.72
CA GLY A 70 -0.97 -7.43 -8.45
C GLY A 70 -1.48 -6.15 -7.83
N LYS A 71 -0.68 -5.08 -7.94
CA LYS A 71 -1.03 -3.73 -7.46
C LYS A 71 -1.45 -3.70 -6.00
N VAL A 72 -0.74 -4.45 -5.16
CA VAL A 72 -0.98 -4.50 -3.71
C VAL A 72 -0.41 -3.26 -3.06
N ARG A 73 -1.21 -2.56 -2.26
CA ARG A 73 -0.77 -1.36 -1.56
C ARG A 73 0.34 -1.71 -0.56
N ILE A 74 1.44 -0.95 -0.57
CA ILE A 74 2.59 -1.23 0.31
C ILE A 74 2.19 -1.23 1.79
N ALA A 75 1.29 -0.33 2.19
CA ALA A 75 0.82 -0.25 3.58
C ALA A 75 -0.07 -1.42 4.04
N ASP A 76 -0.50 -2.30 3.13
CA ASP A 76 -1.20 -3.55 3.46
C ASP A 76 -0.22 -4.71 3.73
N VAL A 77 1.05 -4.53 3.36
CA VAL A 77 2.14 -5.52 3.49
C VAL A 77 3.15 -5.10 4.55
N ILE A 78 3.53 -3.81 4.55
CA ILE A 78 4.52 -3.22 5.44
C ILE A 78 3.83 -2.18 6.32
N THR A 79 4.03 -2.25 7.64
CA THR A 79 3.53 -1.27 8.60
C THR A 79 4.70 -0.67 9.41
N PRO A 80 4.64 0.61 9.80
CA PRO A 80 5.65 1.16 10.69
C PRO A 80 5.74 0.38 12.01
N GLU A 81 6.95 0.23 12.54
CA GLU A 81 7.20 -0.54 13.74
C GLU A 81 6.43 -0.02 14.97
N LYS A 82 6.14 -0.95 15.89
CA LYS A 82 5.55 -0.62 17.18
C LYS A 82 6.57 0.17 18.04
N GLY A 83 6.08 1.04 18.91
CA GLY A 83 6.93 1.84 19.80
C GLY A 83 7.32 3.21 19.26
N MET A 84 7.06 3.52 18.00
CA MET A 84 7.18 4.88 17.49
C MET A 84 6.15 5.81 18.15
N ASN A 85 6.53 7.10 18.39
CA ASN A 85 5.54 8.09 18.76
C ASN A 85 4.52 8.31 17.60
N ARG A 86 3.30 8.73 17.95
CA ARG A 86 2.19 8.87 17.00
C ARG A 86 2.53 9.73 15.76
N LYS A 87 3.28 10.80 15.95
CA LYS A 87 3.66 11.73 14.86
C LYS A 87 4.60 11.03 13.87
N HIS A 88 5.64 10.36 14.35
CA HIS A 88 6.60 9.65 13.50
C HIS A 88 5.95 8.45 12.82
N TRP A 89 5.09 7.71 13.53
CA TRP A 89 4.31 6.62 12.94
C TRP A 89 3.48 7.11 11.76
N GLN A 90 2.73 8.22 11.94
CA GLN A 90 1.89 8.78 10.89
C GLN A 90 2.71 9.26 9.68
N ILE A 91 3.89 9.86 9.91
CA ILE A 91 4.79 10.27 8.83
C ILE A 91 5.27 9.05 8.05
N ALA A 92 5.75 8.00 8.74
CA ALA A 92 6.20 6.78 8.11
C ALA A 92 5.09 6.09 7.31
N PHE A 93 3.89 5.96 7.89
CA PHE A 93 2.71 5.41 7.22
C PHE A 93 2.33 6.19 5.95
N ASN A 94 2.26 7.52 6.03
CA ASN A 94 1.89 8.37 4.88
C ASN A 94 2.89 8.24 3.71
N ARG A 95 4.15 7.91 3.99
CA ARG A 95 5.18 7.71 2.95
C ARG A 95 4.90 6.49 2.08
N ILE A 96 4.26 5.45 2.62
CA ILE A 96 3.98 4.17 1.94
C ILE A 96 2.51 3.99 1.55
N SER A 97 1.57 4.66 2.21
CA SER A 97 0.12 4.40 2.13
C SER A 97 -0.50 4.61 0.74
N ALA A 98 0.07 5.48 -0.09
CA ALA A 98 -0.41 5.75 -1.45
C ALA A 98 0.46 5.08 -2.54
N LYS A 99 1.28 4.09 -2.17
CA LYS A 99 2.15 3.36 -3.09
C LYS A 99 1.75 1.89 -3.16
N HIS A 100 2.04 1.28 -4.29
CA HIS A 100 1.70 -0.12 -4.57
C HIS A 100 2.93 -0.83 -5.11
N PHE A 101 3.11 -2.07 -4.71
CA PHE A 101 3.97 -3.02 -5.41
C PHE A 101 3.32 -3.40 -6.74
N ASP A 102 4.11 -3.56 -7.79
CA ASP A 102 3.58 -4.04 -9.07
C ASP A 102 3.07 -5.47 -8.92
N TYR A 103 3.86 -6.33 -8.26
CA TYR A 103 3.47 -7.70 -7.92
C TYR A 103 3.96 -8.07 -6.52
N LEU A 104 3.26 -9.01 -5.92
CA LEU A 104 3.59 -9.62 -4.64
C LEU A 104 3.55 -11.13 -4.81
N LEU A 105 4.62 -11.81 -4.42
CA LEU A 105 4.64 -13.26 -4.32
C LEU A 105 4.20 -13.68 -2.94
N CYS A 106 3.21 -14.55 -2.88
CA CYS A 106 2.74 -15.16 -1.65
C CYS A 106 2.86 -16.68 -1.76
N ASP A 107 3.04 -17.34 -0.63
CA ASP A 107 2.86 -18.78 -0.56
C ASP A 107 1.47 -19.17 -1.08
N LYS A 108 1.38 -20.22 -1.88
CA LYS A 108 0.13 -20.60 -2.54
C LYS A 108 -0.98 -21.00 -1.57
N ASN A 109 -0.62 -21.62 -0.46
CA ASN A 109 -1.56 -22.24 0.49
C ASN A 109 -1.88 -21.31 1.66
N THR A 110 -0.84 -20.68 2.26
CA THR A 110 -0.97 -19.86 3.46
C THR A 110 -1.25 -18.40 3.15
N LEU A 111 -0.94 -17.95 1.92
CA LEU A 111 -0.92 -16.56 1.49
C LEU A 111 0.10 -15.69 2.27
N GLU A 112 1.05 -16.33 2.93
CA GLU A 112 2.17 -15.63 3.54
C GLU A 112 2.94 -14.83 2.48
N VAL A 113 3.29 -13.60 2.77
CA VAL A 113 4.03 -12.73 1.86
C VAL A 113 5.49 -13.17 1.82
N ILE A 114 5.97 -13.53 0.63
CA ILE A 114 7.32 -14.04 0.40
C ILE A 114 8.26 -12.97 -0.16
N ALA A 115 7.83 -12.25 -1.19
CA ALA A 115 8.63 -11.20 -1.83
C ALA A 115 7.75 -10.18 -2.55
N ALA A 116 8.27 -8.97 -2.70
CA ALA A 116 7.72 -7.95 -3.59
C ALA A 116 8.50 -7.90 -4.90
N ILE A 117 7.83 -7.60 -6.00
CA ILE A 117 8.42 -7.47 -7.34
C ILE A 117 8.01 -6.12 -7.93
N GLU A 118 8.99 -5.40 -8.47
CA GLU A 118 8.83 -4.13 -9.20
C GLU A 118 9.34 -4.29 -10.62
N LEU A 119 8.62 -3.70 -11.59
CA LEU A 119 9.01 -3.65 -12.99
C LEU A 119 9.46 -2.24 -13.36
N ASP A 120 10.77 -2.02 -13.43
CA ASP A 120 11.36 -0.70 -13.66
C ASP A 120 11.30 -0.31 -15.14
N ASP A 121 10.60 0.77 -15.46
CA ASP A 121 10.66 1.41 -16.77
C ASP A 121 11.76 2.47 -16.80
N LYS A 122 12.80 2.22 -17.58
CA LYS A 122 13.96 3.11 -17.72
C LYS A 122 13.66 4.44 -18.43
N SER A 123 12.48 4.58 -19.05
CA SER A 123 12.14 5.76 -19.87
C SER A 123 11.92 7.04 -19.06
N HIS A 124 11.72 6.94 -17.73
CA HIS A 124 11.39 8.07 -16.86
C HIS A 124 12.33 8.24 -15.67
N LYS A 125 13.66 8.35 -15.91
CA LYS A 125 14.63 8.70 -14.85
C LYS A 125 14.54 10.17 -14.43
N GLN A 126 13.44 10.56 -13.80
CA GLN A 126 13.33 11.84 -13.12
C GLN A 126 13.73 11.68 -11.63
N THR A 127 14.33 12.72 -11.06
CA THR A 127 14.77 12.75 -9.64
C THR A 127 13.68 12.30 -8.66
N ARG A 128 12.41 12.58 -8.98
CA ARG A 128 11.25 12.18 -8.15
C ARG A 128 11.04 10.66 -8.14
N THR A 129 11.35 9.97 -9.24
CA THR A 129 11.26 8.51 -9.34
C THR A 129 12.34 7.87 -8.48
N GLN A 130 13.58 8.40 -8.52
CA GLN A 130 14.69 7.89 -7.70
C GLN A 130 14.41 7.98 -6.19
N GLN A 131 13.81 9.09 -5.72
CA GLN A 131 13.43 9.23 -4.30
C GLN A 131 12.32 8.24 -3.89
N ARG A 132 11.38 7.97 -4.79
CA ARG A 132 10.33 6.95 -4.58
C ARG A 132 10.95 5.56 -4.47
N ASP A 133 11.84 5.22 -5.38
CA ASP A 133 12.49 3.91 -5.48
C ASP A 133 13.32 3.63 -4.22
N LEU A 134 14.15 4.59 -3.82
CA LEU A 134 14.94 4.52 -2.59
C LEU A 134 14.05 4.34 -1.35
N LEU A 135 12.90 5.02 -1.30
CA LEU A 135 11.96 4.85 -0.20
C LEU A 135 11.40 3.43 -0.12
N ILE A 136 11.02 2.83 -1.26
CA ILE A 136 10.48 1.47 -1.31
C ILE A 136 11.56 0.47 -0.88
N GLU A 137 12.79 0.64 -1.38
CA GLU A 137 13.94 -0.19 -0.98
C GLU A 137 14.17 -0.15 0.53
N GLN A 138 14.28 1.05 1.11
CA GLN A 138 14.46 1.22 2.56
C GLN A 138 13.31 0.61 3.39
N ALA A 139 12.07 0.74 2.92
CA ALA A 139 10.91 0.15 3.59
C ALA A 139 10.95 -1.37 3.56
N CYS A 140 11.26 -1.97 2.41
CA CYS A 140 11.40 -3.42 2.24
C CYS A 140 12.57 -3.97 3.07
N GLU A 141 13.74 -3.32 3.04
CA GLU A 141 14.91 -3.69 3.83
C GLU A 141 14.61 -3.68 5.33
N SER A 142 14.00 -2.59 5.82
CA SER A 142 13.59 -2.47 7.23
C SER A 142 12.60 -3.56 7.64
N ALA A 143 11.66 -3.92 6.76
CA ALA A 143 10.66 -4.96 6.98
C ALA A 143 11.20 -6.38 6.73
N LYS A 144 12.46 -6.54 6.29
CA LYS A 144 13.07 -7.81 5.85
C LYS A 144 12.26 -8.51 4.76
N LEU A 145 11.58 -7.73 3.91
CA LEU A 145 10.84 -8.22 2.76
C LEU A 145 11.74 -8.20 1.53
N PRO A 146 12.04 -9.33 0.89
CA PRO A 146 12.79 -9.35 -0.37
C PRO A 146 12.09 -8.48 -1.42
N LEU A 147 12.84 -7.55 -2.02
CA LEU A 147 12.39 -6.73 -3.13
C LEU A 147 13.19 -7.11 -4.38
N ILE A 148 12.51 -7.63 -5.39
CA ILE A 148 13.10 -8.09 -6.64
C ILE A 148 12.73 -7.10 -7.73
N ARG A 149 13.73 -6.56 -8.43
CA ARG A 149 13.52 -5.60 -9.51
C ARG A 149 13.86 -6.20 -10.85
N PHE A 150 12.99 -5.97 -11.82
CA PHE A 150 13.20 -6.34 -13.21
C PHE A 150 13.09 -5.13 -14.11
N ASP A 151 13.98 -5.01 -15.09
CA ASP A 151 13.84 -4.00 -16.13
C ASP A 151 12.68 -4.34 -17.08
N ALA A 152 11.85 -3.37 -17.43
CA ALA A 152 10.85 -3.52 -18.49
C ALA A 152 11.55 -3.74 -19.84
N LYS A 153 11.24 -4.86 -20.52
CA LYS A 153 11.82 -5.29 -21.78
C LYS A 153 10.73 -5.76 -22.75
N ARG A 154 11.06 -5.83 -24.03
CA ARG A 154 10.16 -6.38 -25.07
C ARG A 154 10.03 -7.90 -24.99
N SER A 155 11.04 -8.58 -24.46
CA SER A 155 11.07 -10.04 -24.27
C SER A 155 11.86 -10.40 -23.03
N TYR A 156 11.49 -11.52 -22.40
CA TYR A 156 12.11 -12.05 -21.19
C TYR A 156 12.51 -13.50 -21.40
N GLN A 157 13.61 -13.90 -20.77
CA GLN A 157 14.03 -15.29 -20.71
C GLN A 157 13.47 -15.91 -19.43
N LEU A 158 12.65 -16.95 -19.57
CA LEU A 158 11.96 -17.62 -18.46
C LEU A 158 12.93 -18.06 -17.36
N GLU A 159 14.00 -18.74 -17.74
CA GLU A 159 14.98 -19.27 -16.79
C GLU A 159 15.73 -18.16 -16.03
N LEU A 160 15.97 -17.01 -16.68
CA LEU A 160 16.57 -15.87 -16.00
C LEU A 160 15.63 -15.28 -14.94
N ILE A 161 14.34 -15.15 -15.24
CA ILE A 161 13.33 -14.68 -14.26
C ILE A 161 13.26 -15.68 -13.10
N ARG A 162 13.14 -16.97 -13.38
CA ARG A 162 13.09 -18.03 -12.39
C ARG A 162 14.33 -18.04 -11.48
N SER A 163 15.52 -18.06 -12.03
CA SER A 163 16.76 -18.07 -11.26
C SER A 163 16.95 -16.80 -10.43
N THR A 164 16.56 -15.63 -10.94
CA THR A 164 16.61 -14.36 -10.19
C THR A 164 15.68 -14.40 -8.98
N ILE A 165 14.46 -14.91 -9.14
CA ILE A 165 13.51 -15.06 -8.05
C ILE A 165 14.07 -16.02 -6.99
N HIS A 166 14.50 -17.22 -7.40
CA HIS A 166 15.05 -18.22 -6.48
C HIS A 166 16.28 -17.71 -5.71
N ALA A 167 17.16 -16.98 -6.37
CA ALA A 167 18.35 -16.41 -5.71
C ALA A 167 18.03 -15.34 -4.66
N ALA A 168 16.89 -14.64 -4.81
CA ALA A 168 16.47 -13.59 -3.88
C ALA A 168 15.66 -14.11 -2.68
N LEU A 169 15.13 -15.34 -2.77
CA LEU A 169 14.32 -15.92 -1.70
C LEU A 169 15.19 -16.56 -0.62
N PRO A 170 14.79 -16.47 0.66
CA PRO A 170 15.49 -17.17 1.75
C PRO A 170 15.42 -18.69 1.58
N ALA A 171 16.50 -19.38 1.90
CA ALA A 171 16.66 -20.84 1.71
C ALA A 171 15.55 -21.74 2.33
N LYS A 172 14.80 -21.24 3.28
CA LYS A 172 13.69 -21.97 3.92
C LYS A 172 12.46 -22.17 3.00
N THR A 173 12.33 -21.38 1.92
CA THR A 173 11.19 -21.46 1.00
C THR A 173 11.29 -22.65 0.05
N HIS A 174 12.47 -23.27 -0.06
CA HIS A 174 12.76 -24.42 -0.96
C HIS A 174 12.54 -25.79 -0.30
N ALA A 175 12.35 -25.86 1.02
CA ALA A 175 12.33 -27.13 1.78
C ALA A 175 10.95 -27.86 1.74
N ALA A 176 9.95 -27.32 1.04
CA ALA A 176 8.61 -27.94 0.99
C ALA A 176 8.48 -29.05 -0.08
N GLU A 177 9.50 -29.28 -0.90
CA GLU A 177 9.45 -30.27 -2.01
C GLU A 177 9.98 -31.67 -1.66
N GLU A 178 10.59 -31.89 -0.48
CA GLU A 178 11.11 -33.20 -0.09
C GLU A 178 10.46 -33.79 1.16
N SER A 179 9.13 -33.91 1.16
CA SER A 179 8.48 -34.89 2.06
C SER A 179 8.19 -36.16 1.24
N PRO A 180 8.90 -37.26 1.48
CA PRO A 180 8.54 -38.52 0.85
C PRO A 180 7.14 -38.93 1.33
N LEU A 181 6.24 -39.18 0.39
CA LEU A 181 4.99 -39.88 0.63
C LEU A 181 5.32 -41.22 1.30
N ILE A 182 5.20 -41.27 2.62
CA ILE A 182 5.14 -42.53 3.33
C ILE A 182 3.74 -43.11 3.02
N LEU A 183 3.71 -43.95 1.99
CA LEU A 183 2.61 -44.89 1.77
C LEU A 183 2.64 -45.90 2.92
N THR A 184 1.87 -45.68 3.97
CA THR A 184 1.48 -46.76 4.87
C THR A 184 0.39 -47.55 4.20
N ALA A 185 0.79 -48.68 3.63
CA ALA A 185 -0.12 -49.73 3.32
C ALA A 185 -0.48 -50.44 4.63
N ASP A 186 -1.76 -50.49 4.96
CA ASP A 186 -2.44 -51.53 5.77
C ASP A 186 -3.88 -51.70 5.23
#